data_32327fb70897b034875e358bb5862500
#
_entry.id   32327fb70897b034875e358bb5862500
#
_cell.length_a   1.000
_cell.length_b   1.000
_cell.length_c   1.000
_cell.angle_alpha   90.00
_cell.angle_beta   90.00
_cell.angle_gamma   90.00
#
_symmetry.space_group_name_H-M   'P 1'
#
loop_
_entity.id
_entity.type
_entity.pdbx_description
1 polymer ?
#
loop_
_entity_poly.entity_id
_entity_poly.type
_entity_poly.pdbx_seq_one_letter_code
_entity_poly.pdbx_strand_id
1 'polypeptide(L)'
;MSHKEGRLKDEGSKAQVVAAGAIAGLVSRFVVAPLDVVKIRLQLQPHSLSDPVAALRDAPAYKGAFATLKHILKYEGLTGLWKGNVPAELMYVCYGAVQFTTYRSTTLFLRTAFPSRLPDAAESFIAGAASGAAATTVTYPLDLLRTRFAAQGRHRVYQSLRGAVWDIKRDEGWRGFFRGIGPGLGQIVPFMGIFFVTYESLRTSMEGLHMPWGSGDATAGMFASIVSKTAVFPLDLVRKRIQVQGPARGQYVYQNIPEYATARGAIVSILRAEGFRGLYKGLTISLLKSAPASAVTLWTYEQSLNLMLDWDSSITPVKPQDAPDSNGTGRSIYRGSRQYKYHGCYNETTQIQGSAEERALTGGSHPGSSGLGMS
;
A
#
# COMPACT_ATOMS: atom_id res chain seq x y z
N MET A 1 -29.38 12.54 25.75
CA MET A 1 -28.81 11.18 25.75
C MET A 1 -27.55 11.25 24.89
N SER A 2 -26.40 11.27 25.54
CA SER A 2 -25.09 11.43 24.87
C SER A 2 -24.68 10.11 24.23
N HIS A 3 -24.67 10.04 22.89
CA HIS A 3 -24.01 8.96 22.16
C HIS A 3 -22.50 9.10 22.38
N LYS A 4 -21.94 8.33 23.29
CA LYS A 4 -20.50 8.08 23.34
C LYS A 4 -20.17 7.24 22.11
N GLU A 5 -19.64 7.90 21.07
CA GLU A 5 -18.92 7.23 19.99
C GLU A 5 -17.83 6.36 20.61
N GLY A 6 -17.96 5.05 20.42
CA GLY A 6 -16.95 4.08 20.82
C GLY A 6 -15.74 4.21 19.90
N ARG A 7 -14.88 5.19 20.14
CA ARG A 7 -13.50 5.15 19.66
C ARG A 7 -12.92 3.84 20.13
N LEU A 8 -12.38 3.05 19.21
CA LEU A 8 -11.46 1.96 19.53
C LEU A 8 -10.32 2.60 20.32
N LYS A 9 -10.35 2.44 21.63
CA LYS A 9 -9.29 2.90 22.51
C LYS A 9 -8.13 1.98 22.19
N ASP A 10 -7.07 2.51 21.57
CA ASP A 10 -5.77 1.84 21.54
C ASP A 10 -5.35 1.62 22.99
N GLU A 11 -5.59 0.41 23.48
CA GLU A 11 -5.33 0.06 24.90
C GLU A 11 -3.81 -0.04 25.20
N GLY A 12 -2.95 0.11 24.19
CA GLY A 12 -1.50 0.01 24.29
C GLY A 12 -0.77 1.36 24.36
N SER A 13 0.48 1.31 24.78
CA SER A 13 1.38 2.45 24.66
C SER A 13 1.64 2.80 23.20
N LYS A 14 1.98 4.06 22.89
CA LYS A 14 2.30 4.48 21.52
C LYS A 14 3.38 3.62 20.86
N ALA A 15 4.36 3.14 21.65
CA ALA A 15 5.41 2.27 21.15
C ALA A 15 4.88 0.87 20.77
N GLN A 16 3.97 0.30 21.57
CA GLN A 16 3.34 -1.00 21.28
C GLN A 16 2.47 -0.93 20.04
N VAL A 17 1.68 0.13 19.87
CA VAL A 17 0.85 0.36 18.67
C VAL A 17 1.73 0.46 17.41
N VAL A 18 2.81 1.24 17.46
CA VAL A 18 3.75 1.39 16.33
C VAL A 18 4.45 0.05 16.02
N ALA A 19 4.88 -0.68 17.06
CA ALA A 19 5.55 -1.98 16.88
C ALA A 19 4.58 -3.02 16.30
N ALA A 20 3.35 -3.10 16.82
CA ALA A 20 2.32 -4.00 16.30
C ALA A 20 2.00 -3.69 14.83
N GLY A 21 1.86 -2.41 14.46
CA GLY A 21 1.67 -1.98 13.07
C GLY A 21 2.84 -2.35 12.16
N ALA A 22 4.08 -2.18 12.62
CA ALA A 22 5.27 -2.56 11.86
C ALA A 22 5.32 -4.08 11.62
N ILE A 23 5.07 -4.90 12.66
CA ILE A 23 5.01 -6.36 12.55
C ILE A 23 3.89 -6.77 11.58
N ALA A 24 2.69 -6.21 11.75
CA ALA A 24 1.55 -6.49 10.88
C ALA A 24 1.85 -6.19 9.41
N GLY A 25 2.48 -5.06 9.12
CA GLY A 25 2.88 -4.69 7.78
C GLY A 25 3.90 -5.65 7.16
N LEU A 26 4.93 -6.05 7.90
CA LEU A 26 5.94 -7.02 7.44
C LEU A 26 5.34 -8.41 7.20
N VAL A 27 4.56 -8.93 8.15
CA VAL A 27 3.92 -10.25 8.02
C VAL A 27 2.95 -10.26 6.84
N SER A 28 2.13 -9.23 6.68
CA SER A 28 1.22 -9.11 5.54
C SER A 28 1.97 -9.12 4.21
N ARG A 29 3.08 -8.39 4.10
CA ARG A 29 3.94 -8.38 2.92
C ARG A 29 4.51 -9.75 2.61
N PHE A 30 5.00 -10.44 3.63
CA PHE A 30 5.54 -11.79 3.48
C PHE A 30 4.48 -12.78 2.96
N VAL A 31 3.28 -12.76 3.52
CA VAL A 31 2.17 -13.63 3.12
C VAL A 31 1.69 -13.32 1.69
N VAL A 32 1.69 -12.05 1.28
CA VAL A 32 1.21 -11.62 -0.04
C VAL A 32 2.33 -11.65 -1.11
N ALA A 33 3.59 -11.85 -0.73
CA ALA A 33 4.72 -11.91 -1.66
C ALA A 33 4.53 -12.82 -2.88
N PRO A 34 3.93 -14.03 -2.78
CA PRO A 34 3.63 -14.88 -3.93
C PRO A 34 2.79 -14.17 -5.00
N LEU A 35 1.77 -13.42 -4.59
CA LEU A 35 0.92 -12.68 -5.53
C LEU A 35 1.68 -11.50 -6.18
N ASP A 36 2.61 -10.91 -5.46
CA ASP A 36 3.46 -9.84 -6.01
C ASP A 36 4.40 -10.38 -7.10
N VAL A 37 5.02 -11.53 -6.89
CA VAL A 37 5.87 -12.17 -7.92
C VAL A 37 5.04 -12.53 -9.15
N VAL A 38 3.87 -13.13 -8.95
CA VAL A 38 2.94 -13.47 -10.05
C VAL A 38 2.52 -12.21 -10.81
N LYS A 39 2.15 -11.11 -10.10
CA LYS A 39 1.81 -9.82 -10.72
C LYS A 39 2.95 -9.32 -11.60
N ILE A 40 4.17 -9.23 -11.06
CA ILE A 40 5.33 -8.70 -11.78
C ILE A 40 5.60 -9.53 -13.03
N ARG A 41 5.55 -10.86 -12.95
CA ARG A 41 5.77 -11.73 -14.12
C ARG A 41 4.72 -11.54 -15.19
N LEU A 42 3.45 -11.41 -14.84
CA LEU A 42 2.40 -11.12 -15.81
C LEU A 42 2.57 -9.75 -16.48
N GLN A 43 3.01 -8.74 -15.72
CA GLN A 43 3.30 -7.41 -16.29
C GLN A 43 4.48 -7.43 -17.25
N LEU A 44 5.47 -8.29 -17.01
CA LEU A 44 6.66 -8.40 -17.85
C LEU A 44 6.45 -9.24 -19.11
N GLN A 45 5.38 -10.04 -19.20
CA GLN A 45 5.10 -10.89 -20.34
C GLN A 45 4.80 -10.07 -21.61
N PRO A 46 5.66 -10.12 -22.66
CA PRO A 46 5.55 -9.22 -23.81
C PRO A 46 4.54 -9.67 -24.87
N HIS A 47 4.02 -10.91 -24.81
CA HIS A 47 3.19 -11.48 -25.87
C HIS A 47 1.71 -11.55 -25.48
N SER A 48 0.82 -11.38 -26.48
CA SER A 48 -0.60 -11.70 -26.31
C SER A 48 -0.79 -13.21 -26.15
N LEU A 49 -1.78 -13.61 -25.33
CA LEU A 49 -2.14 -15.03 -25.16
C LEU A 49 -2.66 -15.70 -26.46
N SER A 50 -2.97 -14.88 -27.46
CA SER A 50 -3.54 -15.30 -28.75
C SER A 50 -2.49 -15.44 -29.84
N ASP A 51 -1.20 -15.29 -29.55
CA ASP A 51 -0.14 -15.30 -30.56
C ASP A 51 0.34 -16.75 -30.79
N PRO A 52 -0.01 -17.41 -31.91
CA PRO A 52 0.39 -18.79 -32.18
C PRO A 52 1.91 -18.96 -32.31
N VAL A 53 2.63 -17.90 -32.64
CA VAL A 53 4.10 -17.87 -32.75
C VAL A 53 4.78 -17.89 -31.38
N ALA A 54 4.10 -17.46 -30.33
CA ALA A 54 4.63 -17.52 -28.96
C ALA A 54 4.73 -18.96 -28.44
N ALA A 55 3.91 -19.86 -28.95
CA ALA A 55 3.94 -21.28 -28.60
C ALA A 55 5.16 -22.03 -29.20
N LEU A 56 5.77 -21.49 -30.25
CA LEU A 56 6.97 -22.04 -30.91
C LEU A 56 8.29 -21.55 -30.30
N ARG A 57 8.23 -20.58 -29.42
CA ARG A 57 9.39 -20.06 -28.69
C ARG A 57 9.27 -20.54 -27.24
N ASP A 58 10.29 -21.20 -26.72
CA ASP A 58 10.37 -21.79 -25.37
C ASP A 58 10.16 -20.81 -24.18
N ALA A 59 9.56 -19.65 -24.43
CA ALA A 59 9.21 -18.68 -23.39
C ALA A 59 7.86 -19.06 -22.75
N PRO A 60 7.78 -19.23 -21.43
CA PRO A 60 6.56 -19.61 -20.75
C PRO A 60 5.46 -18.57 -20.95
N ALA A 61 4.46 -18.88 -21.78
CA ALA A 61 3.25 -18.06 -21.92
C ALA A 61 2.29 -18.37 -20.78
N TYR A 62 2.24 -17.50 -19.79
CA TYR A 62 1.33 -17.68 -18.64
C TYR A 62 -0.11 -17.32 -19.03
N LYS A 63 -1.00 -18.31 -19.02
CA LYS A 63 -2.44 -18.11 -19.27
C LYS A 63 -3.17 -17.72 -17.97
N GLY A 64 -2.73 -16.61 -17.32
CA GLY A 64 -3.36 -16.10 -16.10
C GLY A 64 -2.59 -16.37 -14.80
N ALA A 65 -3.14 -15.90 -13.69
CA ALA A 65 -2.51 -15.92 -12.37
C ALA A 65 -2.19 -17.32 -11.85
N PHE A 66 -3.19 -18.20 -11.94
CA PHE A 66 -3.07 -19.57 -11.43
C PHE A 66 -2.06 -20.40 -12.22
N ALA A 67 -2.08 -20.26 -13.55
CA ALA A 67 -1.10 -20.91 -14.40
C ALA A 67 0.33 -20.43 -14.11
N THR A 68 0.51 -19.12 -13.88
CA THR A 68 1.80 -18.54 -13.47
C THR A 68 2.26 -19.12 -12.14
N LEU A 69 1.38 -19.16 -11.14
CA LEU A 69 1.66 -19.71 -9.82
C LEU A 69 2.11 -21.17 -9.92
N LYS A 70 1.31 -22.00 -10.62
CA LYS A 70 1.60 -23.43 -10.84
C LYS A 70 2.95 -23.63 -11.56
N HIS A 71 3.23 -22.80 -12.57
CA HIS A 71 4.50 -22.85 -13.30
C HIS A 71 5.70 -22.52 -12.39
N ILE A 72 5.61 -21.46 -11.58
CA ILE A 72 6.66 -21.09 -10.64
C ILE A 72 6.92 -22.24 -9.65
N LEU A 73 5.86 -22.79 -9.06
CA LEU A 73 5.96 -23.91 -8.12
C LEU A 73 6.62 -25.14 -8.76
N LYS A 74 6.25 -25.47 -10.00
CA LYS A 74 6.76 -26.65 -10.70
C LYS A 74 8.25 -26.52 -11.08
N TYR A 75 8.67 -25.33 -11.57
CA TYR A 75 10.01 -25.17 -12.16
C TYR A 75 11.03 -24.45 -11.25
N GLU A 76 10.55 -23.66 -10.29
CA GLU A 76 11.41 -22.86 -9.39
C GLU A 76 11.24 -23.24 -7.92
N GLY A 77 10.21 -24.03 -7.60
CA GLY A 77 9.89 -24.44 -6.23
C GLY A 77 9.26 -23.31 -5.41
N LEU A 78 9.02 -23.58 -4.12
CA LEU A 78 8.39 -22.64 -3.20
C LEU A 78 9.18 -21.34 -3.07
N THR A 79 10.51 -21.41 -2.99
CA THR A 79 11.36 -20.22 -2.85
C THR A 79 11.25 -19.24 -4.03
N GLY A 80 10.81 -19.73 -5.21
CA GLY A 80 10.53 -18.90 -6.39
C GLY A 80 9.46 -17.84 -6.15
N LEU A 81 8.51 -18.11 -5.27
CA LEU A 81 7.40 -17.21 -4.93
C LEU A 81 7.79 -16.04 -4.02
N TRP A 82 8.93 -16.12 -3.34
CA TRP A 82 9.47 -15.05 -2.48
C TRP A 82 10.67 -14.31 -3.10
N LYS A 83 10.93 -14.52 -4.40
CA LYS A 83 11.99 -13.78 -5.09
C LYS A 83 11.71 -12.28 -5.07
N GLY A 84 12.65 -11.52 -4.50
CA GLY A 84 12.53 -10.08 -4.35
C GLY A 84 11.73 -9.64 -3.09
N ASN A 85 11.40 -10.55 -2.17
CA ASN A 85 10.71 -10.18 -0.94
C ASN A 85 11.62 -9.35 0.00
N VAL A 86 12.90 -9.71 0.15
CA VAL A 86 13.81 -8.96 1.01
C VAL A 86 13.91 -7.47 0.63
N PRO A 87 14.21 -7.08 -0.63
CA PRO A 87 14.17 -5.68 -1.01
C PRO A 87 12.76 -5.07 -0.92
N ALA A 88 11.69 -5.87 -1.00
CA ALA A 88 10.32 -5.38 -0.83
C ALA A 88 10.02 -5.01 0.63
N GLU A 89 10.47 -5.81 1.61
CA GLU A 89 10.33 -5.52 3.03
C GLU A 89 11.12 -4.28 3.43
N LEU A 90 12.40 -4.21 3.01
CA LEU A 90 13.23 -3.01 3.23
C LEU A 90 12.60 -1.76 2.61
N MET A 91 12.08 -1.88 1.40
CA MET A 91 11.39 -0.78 0.73
C MET A 91 10.18 -0.31 1.56
N TYR A 92 9.38 -1.23 2.09
CA TYR A 92 8.18 -0.90 2.87
C TYR A 92 8.52 -0.08 4.12
N VAL A 93 9.51 -0.53 4.90
CA VAL A 93 9.96 0.18 6.11
C VAL A 93 10.50 1.58 5.77
N CYS A 94 11.39 1.66 4.78
CA CYS A 94 11.97 2.94 4.37
C CYS A 94 10.91 3.88 3.79
N TYR A 95 9.98 3.33 2.99
CA TYR A 95 8.90 4.12 2.38
C TYR A 95 8.01 4.76 3.44
N GLY A 96 7.55 3.99 4.42
CA GLY A 96 6.72 4.50 5.51
C GLY A 96 7.44 5.60 6.32
N ALA A 97 8.71 5.38 6.68
CA ALA A 97 9.50 6.35 7.43
C ALA A 97 9.67 7.68 6.65
N VAL A 98 10.05 7.60 5.38
CA VAL A 98 10.23 8.81 4.53
C VAL A 98 8.90 9.51 4.29
N GLN A 99 7.85 8.75 3.97
CA GLN A 99 6.52 9.30 3.70
C GLN A 99 5.99 10.08 4.91
N PHE A 100 6.01 9.47 6.09
CA PHE A 100 5.52 10.12 7.31
C PHE A 100 6.31 11.38 7.66
N THR A 101 7.64 11.31 7.62
CA THR A 101 8.51 12.45 7.91
C THR A 101 8.29 13.59 6.92
N THR A 102 8.26 13.27 5.61
CA THR A 102 8.06 14.29 4.57
C THR A 102 6.66 14.89 4.64
N TYR A 103 5.62 14.08 4.86
CA TYR A 103 4.25 14.57 5.02
C TYR A 103 4.17 15.61 6.13
N ARG A 104 4.65 15.25 7.31
CA ARG A 104 4.66 16.16 8.48
C ARG A 104 5.46 17.44 8.22
N SER A 105 6.65 17.32 7.64
CA SER A 105 7.50 18.48 7.32
C SER A 105 6.84 19.40 6.29
N THR A 106 6.23 18.83 5.25
CA THR A 106 5.53 19.60 4.22
C THR A 106 4.30 20.31 4.78
N THR A 107 3.49 19.63 5.60
CA THR A 107 2.33 20.23 6.27
C THR A 107 2.76 21.41 7.16
N LEU A 108 3.79 21.24 7.98
CA LEU A 108 4.33 22.32 8.83
C LEU A 108 4.84 23.49 7.98
N PHE A 109 5.57 23.21 6.92
CA PHE A 109 6.05 24.24 5.99
C PHE A 109 4.90 25.01 5.33
N LEU A 110 3.89 24.31 4.82
CA LEU A 110 2.73 24.95 4.17
C LEU A 110 1.97 25.88 5.15
N ARG A 111 1.75 25.43 6.37
CA ARG A 111 1.09 26.23 7.41
C ARG A 111 1.89 27.46 7.82
N THR A 112 3.22 27.35 7.84
CA THR A 112 4.10 28.47 8.17
C THR A 112 4.22 29.45 7.01
N ALA A 113 4.32 28.96 5.76
CA ALA A 113 4.52 29.78 4.57
C ALA A 113 3.22 30.45 4.07
N PHE A 114 2.07 29.78 4.29
CA PHE A 114 0.76 30.24 3.80
C PHE A 114 -0.31 30.19 4.90
N PRO A 115 -0.16 30.96 5.99
CA PRO A 115 -1.14 30.95 7.08
C PRO A 115 -2.52 31.32 6.57
N SER A 116 -3.49 30.42 6.76
CA SER A 116 -4.92 30.62 6.43
C SER A 116 -5.25 30.87 4.94
N ARG A 117 -4.32 30.59 4.01
CA ARG A 117 -4.54 30.81 2.57
C ARG A 117 -4.88 29.54 1.79
N LEU A 118 -4.59 28.37 2.31
CA LEU A 118 -4.83 27.10 1.63
C LEU A 118 -6.01 26.38 2.28
N PRO A 119 -6.99 25.88 1.50
CA PRO A 119 -7.99 24.95 1.98
C PRO A 119 -7.31 23.67 2.51
N ASP A 120 -7.86 23.05 3.56
CA ASP A 120 -7.31 21.82 4.16
C ASP A 120 -7.14 20.67 3.16
N ALA A 121 -8.07 20.56 2.20
CA ALA A 121 -7.98 19.59 1.11
C ALA A 121 -6.76 19.83 0.21
N ALA A 122 -6.44 21.09 -0.12
CA ALA A 122 -5.28 21.43 -0.93
C ALA A 122 -3.96 21.19 -0.16
N GLU A 123 -3.92 21.53 1.14
CA GLU A 123 -2.78 21.22 2.02
C GLU A 123 -2.50 19.72 2.04
N SER A 124 -3.54 18.91 2.30
CA SER A 124 -3.45 17.45 2.36
C SER A 124 -3.02 16.85 1.01
N PHE A 125 -3.54 17.37 -0.11
CA PHE A 125 -3.16 16.94 -1.44
C PHE A 125 -1.68 17.22 -1.75
N ILE A 126 -1.22 18.45 -1.47
CA ILE A 126 0.17 18.86 -1.72
C ILE A 126 1.12 18.06 -0.82
N ALA A 127 0.81 17.96 0.48
CA ALA A 127 1.64 17.21 1.43
C ALA A 127 1.67 15.71 1.08
N GLY A 128 0.54 15.13 0.67
CA GLY A 128 0.45 13.76 0.22
C GLY A 128 1.25 13.50 -1.05
N ALA A 129 1.11 14.34 -2.07
CA ALA A 129 1.86 14.23 -3.33
C ALA A 129 3.37 14.38 -3.11
N ALA A 130 3.80 15.37 -2.33
CA ALA A 130 5.20 15.60 -1.99
C ALA A 130 5.79 14.42 -1.21
N SER A 131 5.10 13.93 -0.18
CA SER A 131 5.55 12.80 0.62
C SER A 131 5.62 11.50 -0.20
N GLY A 132 4.63 11.24 -1.04
CA GLY A 132 4.62 10.10 -1.96
C GLY A 132 5.76 10.16 -2.98
N ALA A 133 6.03 11.34 -3.54
CA ALA A 133 7.14 11.54 -4.47
C ALA A 133 8.51 11.35 -3.80
N ALA A 134 8.71 11.94 -2.62
CA ALA A 134 9.95 11.78 -1.85
C ALA A 134 10.18 10.32 -1.44
N ALA A 135 9.17 9.66 -0.88
CA ALA A 135 9.25 8.26 -0.48
C ALA A 135 9.54 7.36 -1.69
N THR A 136 8.86 7.57 -2.82
CA THR A 136 9.10 6.83 -4.05
C THR A 136 10.53 7.04 -4.55
N THR A 137 11.04 8.25 -4.53
CA THR A 137 12.39 8.57 -5.02
C THR A 137 13.46 7.91 -4.16
N VAL A 138 13.37 8.03 -2.84
CA VAL A 138 14.34 7.45 -1.90
C VAL A 138 14.34 5.93 -1.96
N THR A 139 13.17 5.31 -2.06
CA THR A 139 13.04 3.84 -2.07
C THR A 139 13.11 3.22 -3.46
N TYR A 140 13.26 4.05 -4.51
CA TYR A 140 13.25 3.57 -5.90
C TYR A 140 14.29 2.49 -6.21
N PRO A 141 15.56 2.58 -5.73
CA PRO A 141 16.53 1.51 -5.90
C PRO A 141 16.06 0.15 -5.38
N LEU A 142 15.36 0.14 -4.25
CA LEU A 142 14.81 -1.09 -3.67
C LEU A 142 13.64 -1.66 -4.50
N ASP A 143 12.78 -0.79 -5.06
CA ASP A 143 11.70 -1.22 -5.95
C ASP A 143 12.24 -1.80 -7.27
N LEU A 144 13.31 -1.22 -7.82
CA LEU A 144 14.00 -1.76 -8.99
C LEU A 144 14.59 -3.15 -8.68
N LEU A 145 15.31 -3.27 -7.58
CA LEU A 145 15.87 -4.56 -7.14
C LEU A 145 14.78 -5.60 -6.95
N ARG A 146 13.69 -5.26 -6.23
CA ARG A 146 12.54 -6.13 -6.07
C ARG A 146 12.00 -6.65 -7.41
N THR A 147 11.83 -5.75 -8.38
CA THR A 147 11.31 -6.09 -9.71
C THR A 147 12.27 -7.00 -10.46
N ARG A 148 13.56 -6.70 -10.46
CA ARG A 148 14.60 -7.52 -11.12
C ARG A 148 14.73 -8.89 -10.48
N PHE A 149 14.66 -9.01 -9.15
CA PHE A 149 14.65 -10.31 -8.47
C PHE A 149 13.41 -11.13 -8.79
N ALA A 150 12.23 -10.52 -8.80
CA ALA A 150 10.99 -11.20 -9.17
C ALA A 150 10.95 -11.64 -10.64
N ALA A 151 11.67 -10.91 -11.53
CA ALA A 151 11.81 -11.23 -12.94
C ALA A 151 12.73 -12.42 -13.23
N GLN A 152 13.58 -12.83 -12.29
CA GLN A 152 14.51 -13.95 -12.47
C GLN A 152 13.78 -15.28 -12.52
N GLY A 153 14.15 -16.14 -13.48
CA GLY A 153 13.66 -17.51 -13.60
C GLY A 153 14.45 -18.50 -12.74
N ARG A 154 14.53 -19.75 -13.23
CA ARG A 154 15.32 -20.82 -12.61
C ARG A 154 16.80 -20.45 -12.53
N HIS A 155 17.34 -19.84 -13.58
CA HIS A 155 18.68 -19.29 -13.58
C HIS A 155 18.69 -17.95 -12.87
N ARG A 156 19.52 -17.85 -11.82
CA ARG A 156 19.65 -16.62 -11.04
C ARG A 156 20.66 -15.70 -11.74
N VAL A 157 20.18 -14.56 -12.23
CA VAL A 157 21.03 -13.48 -12.77
C VAL A 157 21.81 -12.84 -11.62
N TYR A 158 21.13 -12.56 -10.52
CA TYR A 158 21.73 -12.03 -9.30
C TYR A 158 21.63 -13.08 -8.19
N GLN A 159 22.76 -13.46 -7.59
CA GLN A 159 22.79 -14.46 -6.52
C GLN A 159 22.46 -13.86 -5.15
N SER A 160 22.86 -12.61 -4.92
CA SER A 160 22.65 -11.91 -3.66
C SER A 160 22.26 -10.45 -3.89
N LEU A 161 21.65 -9.83 -2.87
CA LEU A 161 21.26 -8.41 -2.93
C LEU A 161 22.49 -7.50 -3.09
N ARG A 162 23.58 -7.79 -2.37
CA ARG A 162 24.83 -7.03 -2.47
C ARG A 162 25.46 -7.18 -3.85
N GLY A 163 25.50 -8.41 -4.40
CA GLY A 163 25.97 -8.66 -5.74
C GLY A 163 25.17 -7.88 -6.79
N ALA A 164 23.83 -7.91 -6.70
CA ALA A 164 22.96 -7.16 -7.60
C ALA A 164 23.24 -5.65 -7.58
N VAL A 165 23.44 -5.07 -6.39
CA VAL A 165 23.79 -3.65 -6.25
C VAL A 165 25.15 -3.36 -6.92
N TRP A 166 26.13 -4.22 -6.71
CA TRP A 166 27.46 -4.06 -7.31
C TRP A 166 27.42 -4.18 -8.83
N ASP A 167 26.76 -5.21 -9.36
CA ASP A 167 26.65 -5.45 -10.80
C ASP A 167 25.91 -4.30 -11.50
N ILE A 168 24.79 -3.83 -10.94
CA ILE A 168 24.04 -2.69 -11.49
C ILE A 168 24.91 -1.42 -11.46
N LYS A 169 25.60 -1.17 -10.35
CA LYS A 169 26.48 0.00 -10.25
C LYS A 169 27.62 -0.04 -11.26
N ARG A 170 28.23 -1.22 -11.49
CA ARG A 170 29.33 -1.41 -12.42
C ARG A 170 28.86 -1.29 -13.87
N ASP A 171 27.75 -1.93 -14.23
CA ASP A 171 27.33 -2.09 -15.62
C ASP A 171 26.40 -0.96 -16.11
N GLU A 172 25.62 -0.34 -15.20
CA GLU A 172 24.62 0.68 -15.53
C GLU A 172 24.87 2.03 -14.81
N GLY A 173 25.77 2.05 -13.84
CA GLY A 173 26.03 3.21 -12.99
C GLY A 173 24.86 3.56 -12.06
N TRP A 174 24.95 4.71 -11.41
CA TRP A 174 23.88 5.19 -10.50
C TRP A 174 22.53 5.41 -11.20
N ARG A 175 22.55 5.81 -12.48
CA ARG A 175 21.33 5.99 -13.28
C ARG A 175 20.57 4.69 -13.49
N GLY A 176 21.23 3.55 -13.45
CA GLY A 176 20.62 2.23 -13.55
C GLY A 176 19.57 1.97 -12.45
N PHE A 177 19.82 2.45 -11.22
CA PHE A 177 18.90 2.29 -10.09
C PHE A 177 17.61 3.09 -10.22
N PHE A 178 17.57 4.11 -11.07
CA PHE A 178 16.43 4.99 -11.27
C PHE A 178 15.70 4.78 -12.60
N ARG A 179 15.98 3.65 -13.29
CA ARG A 179 15.26 3.32 -14.54
C ARG A 179 13.76 3.18 -14.31
N GLY A 180 12.97 3.98 -15.02
CA GLY A 180 11.52 4.00 -14.91
C GLY A 180 10.97 4.83 -13.76
N ILE A 181 11.77 5.72 -13.16
CA ILE A 181 11.29 6.64 -12.10
C ILE A 181 10.24 7.63 -12.65
N GLY A 182 10.38 8.08 -13.90
CA GLY A 182 9.44 9.01 -14.51
C GLY A 182 7.99 8.53 -14.48
N PRO A 183 7.65 7.36 -15.05
CA PRO A 183 6.31 6.78 -14.89
C PRO A 183 5.93 6.54 -13.43
N GLY A 184 6.90 6.20 -12.58
CA GLY A 184 6.66 5.99 -11.14
C GLY A 184 6.20 7.24 -10.41
N LEU A 185 6.82 8.39 -10.68
CA LEU A 185 6.40 9.67 -10.12
C LEU A 185 5.16 10.22 -10.82
N GLY A 186 5.10 10.06 -12.15
CA GLY A 186 4.01 10.57 -12.96
C GLY A 186 2.64 9.93 -12.65
N GLN A 187 2.59 8.79 -11.97
CA GLN A 187 1.32 8.18 -11.56
C GLN A 187 0.78 8.75 -10.24
N ILE A 188 1.59 9.42 -9.39
CA ILE A 188 1.19 9.83 -8.05
C ILE A 188 0.07 10.86 -8.10
N VAL A 189 0.28 11.95 -8.82
CA VAL A 189 -0.70 13.05 -8.92
C VAL A 189 -2.03 12.58 -9.56
N PRO A 190 -2.03 11.89 -10.72
CA PRO A 190 -3.27 11.37 -11.29
C PRO A 190 -3.99 10.37 -10.37
N PHE A 191 -3.24 9.50 -9.69
CA PHE A 191 -3.83 8.56 -8.74
C PHE A 191 -4.58 9.29 -7.63
N MET A 192 -3.93 10.26 -6.98
CA MET A 192 -4.54 11.03 -5.90
C MET A 192 -5.72 11.86 -6.39
N GLY A 193 -5.58 12.56 -7.53
CA GLY A 193 -6.64 13.37 -8.08
C GLY A 193 -7.90 12.56 -8.41
N ILE A 194 -7.74 11.43 -9.10
CA ILE A 194 -8.87 10.53 -9.41
C ILE A 194 -9.47 9.92 -8.14
N PHE A 195 -8.62 9.56 -7.17
CA PHE A 195 -9.08 9.03 -5.90
C PHE A 195 -9.98 10.02 -5.16
N PHE A 196 -9.52 11.25 -4.96
CA PHE A 196 -10.30 12.27 -4.24
C PHE A 196 -11.61 12.60 -4.97
N VAL A 197 -11.56 12.83 -6.28
CA VAL A 197 -12.77 13.14 -7.06
C VAL A 197 -13.78 11.98 -7.00
N THR A 198 -13.30 10.74 -7.16
CA THR A 198 -14.18 9.56 -7.13
C THR A 198 -14.74 9.32 -5.74
N TYR A 199 -13.90 9.47 -4.70
CA TYR A 199 -14.30 9.29 -3.31
C TYR A 199 -15.38 10.30 -2.92
N GLU A 200 -15.14 11.58 -3.18
CA GLU A 200 -16.09 12.65 -2.84
C GLU A 200 -17.42 12.49 -3.59
N SER A 201 -17.37 12.18 -4.89
CA SER A 201 -18.57 11.93 -5.69
C SER A 201 -19.39 10.75 -5.18
N LEU A 202 -18.72 9.65 -4.78
CA LEU A 202 -19.41 8.48 -4.25
C LEU A 202 -19.93 8.72 -2.85
N ARG A 203 -19.17 9.37 -1.99
CA ARG A 203 -19.57 9.71 -0.63
C ARG A 203 -20.84 10.54 -0.64
N THR A 204 -20.86 11.65 -1.41
CA THR A 204 -22.03 12.51 -1.54
C THR A 204 -23.25 11.75 -2.08
N SER A 205 -23.03 10.84 -3.05
CA SER A 205 -24.11 10.00 -3.59
C SER A 205 -24.63 8.97 -2.58
N MET A 206 -23.79 8.52 -1.66
CA MET A 206 -24.11 7.49 -0.66
C MET A 206 -24.67 8.09 0.65
N GLU A 207 -24.50 9.39 0.92
CA GLU A 207 -25.09 10.07 2.08
C GLU A 207 -26.64 9.96 2.10
N GLY A 208 -27.26 9.87 0.91
CA GLY A 208 -28.70 9.61 0.78
C GLY A 208 -29.13 8.14 0.96
N LEU A 209 -28.20 7.20 0.92
CA LEU A 209 -28.46 5.79 1.20
C LEU A 209 -28.08 5.50 2.66
N HIS A 210 -29.07 5.22 3.49
CA HIS A 210 -28.86 4.78 4.88
C HIS A 210 -28.18 3.40 4.89
N MET A 211 -26.88 3.37 4.64
CA MET A 211 -26.10 2.14 4.71
C MET A 211 -25.95 1.69 6.16
N PRO A 212 -26.26 0.41 6.47
CA PRO A 212 -26.11 -0.09 7.82
C PRO A 212 -24.64 -0.01 8.26
N TRP A 213 -24.41 0.45 9.49
CA TRP A 213 -23.13 0.44 10.18
C TRP A 213 -22.10 1.49 9.72
N GLY A 214 -22.49 2.57 9.07
CA GLY A 214 -21.56 3.59 8.58
C GLY A 214 -20.61 3.09 7.45
N SER A 215 -21.02 2.02 6.75
CA SER A 215 -20.19 1.38 5.70
C SER A 215 -20.09 2.20 4.41
N GLY A 216 -20.77 3.34 4.31
CA GLY A 216 -20.77 4.20 3.12
C GLY A 216 -19.39 4.71 2.76
N ASP A 217 -18.65 5.26 3.73
CA ASP A 217 -17.30 5.80 3.52
C ASP A 217 -16.31 4.70 3.10
N ALA A 218 -16.45 3.48 3.69
CA ALA A 218 -15.62 2.33 3.34
C ALA A 218 -15.82 1.87 1.90
N THR A 219 -17.06 1.77 1.51
CA THR A 219 -17.40 1.34 0.16
C THR A 219 -16.98 2.40 -0.86
N ALA A 220 -17.20 3.69 -0.58
CA ALA A 220 -16.73 4.79 -1.40
C ALA A 220 -15.20 4.76 -1.57
N GLY A 221 -14.44 4.60 -0.48
CA GLY A 221 -12.97 4.50 -0.52
C GLY A 221 -12.46 3.28 -1.30
N MET A 222 -13.13 2.13 -1.16
CA MET A 222 -12.78 0.92 -1.90
C MET A 222 -13.00 1.12 -3.40
N PHE A 223 -14.15 1.64 -3.82
CA PHE A 223 -14.43 1.92 -5.24
C PHE A 223 -13.50 3.00 -5.80
N ALA A 224 -13.27 4.09 -5.06
CA ALA A 224 -12.31 5.13 -5.46
C ALA A 224 -10.91 4.56 -5.68
N SER A 225 -10.44 3.67 -4.79
CA SER A 225 -9.15 2.99 -4.94
C SER A 225 -9.09 2.11 -6.19
N ILE A 226 -10.15 1.35 -6.48
CA ILE A 226 -10.23 0.49 -7.68
C ILE A 226 -10.17 1.33 -8.95
N VAL A 227 -10.98 2.39 -9.03
CA VAL A 227 -11.04 3.28 -10.19
C VAL A 227 -9.70 3.98 -10.41
N SER A 228 -9.13 4.60 -9.38
CA SER A 228 -7.85 5.31 -9.45
C SER A 228 -6.72 4.37 -9.86
N LYS A 229 -6.64 3.19 -9.26
CA LYS A 229 -5.63 2.20 -9.59
C LYS A 229 -5.76 1.68 -11.01
N THR A 230 -6.98 1.49 -11.49
CA THR A 230 -7.24 1.08 -12.88
C THR A 230 -6.81 2.16 -13.85
N ALA A 231 -7.12 3.42 -13.57
CA ALA A 231 -6.76 4.54 -14.43
C ALA A 231 -5.24 4.73 -14.58
N VAL A 232 -4.47 4.56 -13.49
CA VAL A 232 -3.01 4.74 -13.53
C VAL A 232 -2.24 3.45 -13.84
N PHE A 233 -2.93 2.31 -13.96
CA PHE A 233 -2.31 1.00 -14.17
C PHE A 233 -1.40 0.90 -15.39
N PRO A 234 -1.70 1.55 -16.54
CA PRO A 234 -0.77 1.60 -17.67
C PRO A 234 0.61 2.14 -17.31
N LEU A 235 0.68 3.15 -16.44
CA LEU A 235 1.96 3.71 -15.99
C LEU A 235 2.71 2.74 -15.05
N ASP A 236 1.98 2.00 -14.19
CA ASP A 236 2.55 0.97 -13.34
C ASP A 236 3.18 -0.17 -14.17
N LEU A 237 2.49 -0.62 -15.23
CA LEU A 237 3.01 -1.63 -16.14
C LEU A 237 4.25 -1.14 -16.89
N VAL A 238 4.21 0.07 -17.46
CA VAL A 238 5.33 0.67 -18.17
C VAL A 238 6.53 0.83 -17.25
N ARG A 239 6.32 1.30 -16.01
CA ARG A 239 7.37 1.37 -14.98
C ARG A 239 8.06 0.03 -14.80
N LYS A 240 7.30 -1.07 -14.62
CA LYS A 240 7.86 -2.41 -14.41
C LYS A 240 8.64 -2.93 -15.62
N ARG A 241 8.15 -2.67 -16.83
CA ARG A 241 8.88 -3.05 -18.06
C ARG A 241 10.17 -2.27 -18.29
N ILE A 242 10.21 -1.00 -17.87
CA ILE A 242 11.46 -0.18 -17.95
C ILE A 242 12.45 -0.60 -16.85
N GLN A 243 11.99 -1.00 -15.67
CA GLN A 243 12.87 -1.42 -14.57
C GLN A 243 13.74 -2.65 -14.93
N VAL A 244 13.26 -3.54 -15.80
CA VAL A 244 14.00 -4.72 -16.25
C VAL A 244 14.86 -4.47 -17.49
N GLN A 245 14.92 -3.24 -18.00
CA GLN A 245 15.85 -2.88 -19.08
C GLN A 245 17.29 -2.87 -18.54
N GLY A 246 18.24 -3.10 -19.42
CA GLY A 246 19.67 -3.10 -19.10
C GLY A 246 20.40 -4.32 -19.68
N PRO A 247 21.68 -4.51 -19.37
CA PRO A 247 22.49 -5.61 -19.89
C PRO A 247 21.92 -7.00 -19.56
N ALA A 248 21.29 -7.13 -18.40
CA ALA A 248 20.68 -8.39 -17.95
C ALA A 248 19.29 -8.71 -18.57
N ARG A 249 18.75 -7.83 -19.44
CA ARG A 249 17.40 -7.97 -20.01
C ARG A 249 17.12 -9.34 -20.62
N GLY A 250 18.05 -9.88 -21.39
CA GLY A 250 17.93 -11.19 -22.06
C GLY A 250 18.07 -12.40 -21.13
N GLN A 251 18.41 -12.21 -19.86
CA GLN A 251 18.65 -13.28 -18.90
C GLN A 251 17.47 -13.51 -17.94
N TYR A 252 16.44 -12.66 -18.00
CA TYR A 252 15.22 -12.84 -17.21
C TYR A 252 14.34 -13.94 -17.80
N VAL A 253 13.26 -14.30 -17.08
CA VAL A 253 12.28 -15.33 -17.52
C VAL A 253 11.81 -15.10 -18.95
N TYR A 254 11.64 -13.86 -19.36
CA TYR A 254 11.32 -13.46 -20.72
C TYR A 254 12.56 -12.90 -21.41
N GLN A 255 13.19 -13.70 -22.26
CA GLN A 255 14.38 -13.30 -22.99
C GLN A 255 14.12 -12.23 -24.07
N ASN A 256 12.88 -12.16 -24.57
CA ASN A 256 12.48 -11.29 -25.67
C ASN A 256 11.71 -10.03 -25.20
N ILE A 257 12.07 -9.46 -24.04
CA ILE A 257 11.48 -8.17 -23.61
C ILE A 257 11.96 -7.10 -24.60
N PRO A 258 11.03 -6.37 -25.28
CA PRO A 258 11.41 -5.30 -26.20
C PRO A 258 12.25 -4.22 -25.51
N GLU A 259 13.07 -3.55 -26.27
CA GLU A 259 13.84 -2.42 -25.77
C GLU A 259 13.00 -1.16 -25.74
N TYR A 260 12.97 -0.50 -24.60
CA TYR A 260 12.24 0.74 -24.39
C TYR A 260 13.19 1.85 -24.00
N ALA A 261 13.40 2.82 -24.88
CA ALA A 261 14.23 3.99 -24.60
C ALA A 261 13.50 5.00 -23.71
N THR A 262 12.19 5.16 -23.90
CA THR A 262 11.35 6.14 -23.19
C THR A 262 10.01 5.54 -22.75
N ALA A 263 9.39 6.16 -21.74
CA ALA A 263 8.07 5.72 -21.26
C ALA A 263 6.98 5.86 -22.35
N ARG A 264 7.02 6.95 -23.13
CA ARG A 264 6.09 7.13 -24.24
C ARG A 264 6.30 6.09 -25.34
N GLY A 265 7.56 5.81 -25.69
CA GLY A 265 7.90 4.75 -26.63
C GLY A 265 7.44 3.37 -26.16
N ALA A 266 7.56 3.08 -24.87
CA ALA A 266 7.05 1.84 -24.29
C ALA A 266 5.52 1.72 -24.43
N ILE A 267 4.76 2.77 -24.13
CA ILE A 267 3.29 2.78 -24.29
C ILE A 267 2.92 2.49 -25.75
N VAL A 268 3.52 3.23 -26.69
CA VAL A 268 3.23 3.06 -28.13
C VAL A 268 3.61 1.65 -28.61
N SER A 269 4.76 1.14 -28.20
CA SER A 269 5.21 -0.21 -28.55
C SER A 269 4.25 -1.28 -28.02
N ILE A 270 3.81 -1.15 -26.75
CA ILE A 270 2.85 -2.07 -26.14
C ILE A 270 1.50 -2.01 -26.87
N LEU A 271 1.00 -0.81 -27.17
CA LEU A 271 -0.27 -0.65 -27.89
C LEU A 271 -0.22 -1.28 -29.28
N ARG A 272 0.89 -1.15 -30.00
CA ARG A 272 1.08 -1.74 -31.32
C ARG A 272 1.22 -3.25 -31.29
N ALA A 273 1.96 -3.79 -30.32
CA ALA A 273 2.29 -5.21 -30.25
C ALA A 273 1.24 -6.04 -29.49
N GLU A 274 0.62 -5.50 -28.46
CA GLU A 274 -0.25 -6.23 -27.53
C GLU A 274 -1.68 -5.65 -27.46
N GLY A 275 -1.90 -4.50 -28.10
CA GLY A 275 -3.16 -3.76 -28.05
C GLY A 275 -3.44 -3.15 -26.69
N PHE A 276 -4.64 -2.55 -26.53
CA PHE A 276 -5.05 -1.88 -25.30
C PHE A 276 -5.06 -2.81 -24.08
N ARG A 277 -5.46 -4.07 -24.26
CA ARG A 277 -5.47 -5.08 -23.19
C ARG A 277 -4.07 -5.38 -22.65
N GLY A 278 -3.02 -5.16 -23.44
CA GLY A 278 -1.62 -5.33 -23.04
C GLY A 278 -1.23 -4.41 -21.88
N LEU A 279 -1.77 -3.19 -21.84
CA LEU A 279 -1.50 -2.19 -20.79
C LEU A 279 -2.11 -2.56 -19.42
N TYR A 280 -3.05 -3.51 -19.38
CA TYR A 280 -3.77 -3.93 -18.17
C TYR A 280 -3.39 -5.33 -17.68
N LYS A 281 -2.32 -5.91 -18.24
CA LYS A 281 -1.83 -7.23 -17.78
C LYS A 281 -1.43 -7.20 -16.31
N GLY A 282 -2.05 -8.07 -15.51
CA GLY A 282 -1.81 -8.17 -14.07
C GLY A 282 -2.67 -7.25 -13.21
N LEU A 283 -3.59 -6.46 -13.78
CA LEU A 283 -4.54 -5.62 -13.02
C LEU A 283 -5.38 -6.46 -12.06
N THR A 284 -5.97 -7.56 -12.54
CA THR A 284 -6.81 -8.44 -11.73
C THR A 284 -6.10 -8.90 -10.46
N ILE A 285 -4.83 -9.33 -10.56
CA ILE A 285 -4.05 -9.74 -9.37
C ILE A 285 -3.76 -8.53 -8.49
N SER A 286 -3.46 -7.38 -9.10
CA SER A 286 -3.20 -6.16 -8.36
C SER A 286 -4.38 -5.70 -7.52
N LEU A 287 -5.61 -5.93 -7.97
CA LEU A 287 -6.84 -5.65 -7.22
C LEU A 287 -7.13 -6.76 -6.20
N LEU A 288 -7.05 -8.02 -6.65
CA LEU A 288 -7.39 -9.17 -5.81
C LEU A 288 -6.50 -9.28 -4.56
N LYS A 289 -5.21 -8.95 -4.67
CA LYS A 289 -4.28 -9.04 -3.54
C LYS A 289 -4.59 -8.08 -2.40
N SER A 290 -5.36 -7.01 -2.63
CA SER A 290 -5.65 -5.98 -1.63
C SER A 290 -6.46 -6.55 -0.45
N ALA A 291 -7.49 -7.36 -0.73
CA ALA A 291 -8.32 -7.94 0.31
C ALA A 291 -7.56 -8.92 1.25
N PRO A 292 -6.79 -9.92 0.73
CA PRO A 292 -5.97 -10.77 1.59
C PRO A 292 -4.92 -9.98 2.39
N ALA A 293 -4.30 -8.96 1.76
CA ALA A 293 -3.31 -8.14 2.45
C ALA A 293 -3.91 -7.44 3.66
N SER A 294 -5.09 -6.80 3.50
CA SER A 294 -5.76 -6.11 4.60
C SER A 294 -6.20 -7.06 5.71
N ALA A 295 -6.77 -8.22 5.35
CA ALA A 295 -7.18 -9.22 6.34
C ALA A 295 -6.01 -9.71 7.18
N VAL A 296 -4.86 -10.01 6.55
CA VAL A 296 -3.65 -10.43 7.26
C VAL A 296 -3.10 -9.30 8.12
N THR A 297 -3.07 -8.06 7.62
CA THR A 297 -2.59 -6.90 8.37
C THR A 297 -3.40 -6.71 9.65
N LEU A 298 -4.74 -6.68 9.55
CA LEU A 298 -5.62 -6.53 10.69
C LEU A 298 -5.44 -7.64 11.72
N TRP A 299 -5.53 -8.88 11.27
CA TRP A 299 -5.39 -10.04 12.15
C TRP A 299 -4.04 -10.04 12.86
N THR A 300 -2.94 -9.78 12.13
CA THR A 300 -1.60 -9.74 12.72
C THR A 300 -1.44 -8.57 13.68
N TYR A 301 -2.04 -7.41 13.37
CA TYR A 301 -2.02 -6.24 14.24
C TYR A 301 -2.69 -6.55 15.59
N GLU A 302 -3.90 -7.09 15.56
CA GLU A 302 -4.64 -7.46 16.77
C GLU A 302 -3.87 -8.50 17.61
N GLN A 303 -3.33 -9.56 16.96
CA GLN A 303 -2.57 -10.58 17.68
C GLN A 303 -1.27 -10.02 18.28
N SER A 304 -0.56 -9.19 17.52
CA SER A 304 0.70 -8.59 18.01
C SER A 304 0.47 -7.62 19.15
N LEU A 305 -0.59 -6.80 19.06
CA LEU A 305 -0.95 -5.86 20.13
C LEU A 305 -1.38 -6.61 21.40
N ASN A 306 -2.25 -7.61 21.28
CA ASN A 306 -2.68 -8.43 22.40
C ASN A 306 -1.50 -9.12 23.09
N LEU A 307 -0.59 -9.69 22.29
CA LEU A 307 0.63 -10.34 22.85
C LEU A 307 1.50 -9.37 23.64
N MET A 308 1.64 -8.12 23.14
CA MET A 308 2.42 -7.09 23.83
C MET A 308 1.74 -6.61 25.12
N LEU A 309 0.41 -6.51 25.13
CA LEU A 309 -0.37 -6.13 26.30
C LEU A 309 -0.34 -7.24 27.38
N ASP A 310 -0.46 -8.50 26.97
CA ASP A 310 -0.35 -9.64 27.87
C ASP A 310 1.06 -9.74 28.50
N TRP A 311 2.10 -9.47 27.70
CA TRP A 311 3.47 -9.42 28.18
C TRP A 311 3.68 -8.31 29.22
N ASP A 312 3.16 -7.11 28.98
CA ASP A 312 3.26 -5.98 29.92
C ASP A 312 2.49 -6.25 31.22
N SER A 313 1.32 -6.84 31.13
CA SER A 313 0.53 -7.24 32.29
C SER A 313 1.20 -8.34 33.12
N SER A 314 2.02 -9.18 32.51
CA SER A 314 2.77 -10.23 33.20
C SER A 314 4.01 -9.72 33.94
N ILE A 315 4.58 -8.58 33.47
CA ILE A 315 5.76 -7.96 34.06
C ILE A 315 5.39 -6.96 35.17
N THR A 316 4.24 -6.30 35.06
CA THR A 316 3.72 -5.37 36.07
C THR A 316 2.78 -6.14 37.01
N PRO A 317 3.24 -6.62 38.18
CA PRO A 317 2.32 -7.22 39.14
C PRO A 317 1.30 -6.17 39.53
N VAL A 318 0.02 -6.51 39.37
CA VAL A 318 -1.11 -5.68 39.82
C VAL A 318 -0.83 -5.30 41.28
N LYS A 319 -0.55 -4.01 41.52
CA LYS A 319 -0.53 -3.46 42.87
C LYS A 319 -1.86 -3.86 43.51
N PRO A 320 -1.87 -4.57 44.64
CA PRO A 320 -3.14 -4.83 45.30
C PRO A 320 -3.81 -3.50 45.56
N GLN A 321 -4.97 -3.29 44.92
CA GLN A 321 -5.84 -2.17 45.29
C GLN A 321 -6.12 -2.33 46.76
N ASP A 322 -5.84 -1.31 47.54
CA ASP A 322 -6.05 -1.23 48.98
C ASP A 322 -7.40 -1.89 49.33
N ALA A 323 -7.35 -2.78 50.31
CA ALA A 323 -8.52 -3.49 50.79
C ALA A 323 -9.62 -2.47 51.13
N PRO A 324 -10.85 -2.67 50.70
CA PRO A 324 -11.93 -1.76 51.05
C PRO A 324 -12.08 -1.78 52.57
N ASP A 325 -12.12 -0.57 53.13
CA ASP A 325 -12.42 -0.36 54.54
C ASP A 325 -13.62 -1.21 54.97
N SER A 326 -13.48 -1.84 56.14
CA SER A 326 -14.41 -2.71 56.79
C SER A 326 -15.68 -1.97 57.20
N ASN A 327 -16.55 -1.64 56.27
CA ASN A 327 -17.97 -1.35 56.60
C ASN A 327 -18.83 -1.93 55.47
N GLY A 328 -19.53 -3.01 55.87
CA GLY A 328 -20.24 -3.90 55.01
C GLY A 328 -21.36 -3.26 54.20
N THR A 329 -21.36 -3.58 52.96
CA THR A 329 -22.59 -3.96 52.21
C THR A 329 -22.16 -4.73 50.95
N GLY A 330 -22.50 -6.02 50.95
CA GLY A 330 -22.14 -6.94 49.86
C GLY A 330 -22.82 -6.58 48.55
N ARG A 331 -22.02 -6.53 47.49
CA ARG A 331 -22.46 -6.81 46.12
C ARG A 331 -21.39 -7.62 45.39
N SER A 332 -21.73 -8.89 45.22
CA SER A 332 -21.03 -9.82 44.36
C SER A 332 -20.86 -9.24 42.94
N ILE A 333 -19.63 -9.00 42.50
CA ILE A 333 -19.36 -8.65 41.10
C ILE A 333 -19.06 -9.94 40.35
N TYR A 334 -20.02 -10.39 39.57
CA TYR A 334 -19.88 -11.45 38.58
C TYR A 334 -18.78 -11.10 37.60
N ARG A 335 -17.85 -12.00 37.47
CA ARG A 335 -16.77 -12.01 36.43
C ARG A 335 -17.46 -12.37 35.11
N GLY A 336 -17.91 -11.35 34.36
CA GLY A 336 -18.47 -11.51 33.03
C GLY A 336 -17.36 -11.77 32.00
N SER A 337 -17.43 -12.93 31.37
CA SER A 337 -16.68 -13.25 30.14
C SER A 337 -16.92 -12.19 29.07
N ARG A 338 -15.87 -11.55 28.58
CA ARG A 338 -15.94 -10.56 27.48
C ARG A 338 -16.30 -11.27 26.18
N GLN A 339 -17.49 -11.04 25.69
CA GLN A 339 -17.86 -11.31 24.30
C GLN A 339 -17.30 -10.19 23.43
N TYR A 340 -16.35 -10.52 22.56
CA TYR A 340 -15.83 -9.63 21.53
C TYR A 340 -16.90 -9.44 20.43
N LYS A 341 -17.36 -8.21 20.26
CA LYS A 341 -18.17 -7.81 19.11
C LYS A 341 -17.24 -7.26 18.02
N TYR A 342 -17.16 -7.99 16.93
CA TYR A 342 -16.42 -7.56 15.75
C TYR A 342 -17.10 -6.34 15.12
N HIS A 343 -16.39 -5.23 15.01
CA HIS A 343 -16.70 -4.13 14.10
C HIS A 343 -15.54 -3.98 13.13
N GLY A 344 -15.87 -4.02 11.85
CA GLY A 344 -14.92 -4.08 10.74
C GLY A 344 -13.99 -2.87 10.66
N CYS A 345 -12.73 -3.16 10.38
CA CYS A 345 -11.64 -2.21 10.28
C CYS A 345 -11.15 -1.99 8.86
N TYR A 346 -10.77 -0.80 8.61
CA TYR A 346 -10.34 -0.19 7.35
C TYR A 346 -8.86 -0.41 7.00
N ASN A 347 -8.54 -0.35 5.72
CA ASN A 347 -7.22 -0.47 5.12
C ASN A 347 -6.23 0.61 5.57
N GLU A 348 -5.08 0.26 6.13
CA GLU A 348 -4.02 1.18 6.57
C GLU A 348 -3.37 2.02 5.46
N THR A 349 -3.48 1.62 4.20
CA THR A 349 -3.09 2.50 3.08
C THR A 349 -4.03 3.70 2.94
N THR A 350 -5.25 3.58 3.45
CA THR A 350 -6.24 4.65 3.51
C THR A 350 -6.15 5.45 4.81
N GLN A 351 -5.59 4.88 5.90
CA GLN A 351 -5.51 5.57 7.20
C GLN A 351 -4.53 6.75 7.21
N ILE A 352 -3.42 6.67 6.46
CA ILE A 352 -2.54 7.85 6.33
C ILE A 352 -3.24 8.97 5.55
N GLN A 353 -4.19 8.61 4.68
CA GLN A 353 -5.08 9.56 4.01
C GLN A 353 -6.28 9.97 4.88
N GLY A 354 -6.90 9.03 5.61
CA GLY A 354 -8.07 9.27 6.45
C GLY A 354 -7.83 10.14 7.70
N SER A 355 -6.64 10.09 8.30
CA SER A 355 -6.30 10.98 9.43
C SER A 355 -6.15 12.45 9.02
N ALA A 356 -5.92 12.71 7.75
CA ALA A 356 -5.94 14.06 7.17
C ALA A 356 -7.38 14.54 6.90
N GLU A 357 -8.28 13.63 6.53
CA GLU A 357 -9.70 13.91 6.29
C GLU A 357 -10.48 14.15 7.58
N GLU A 358 -10.22 13.39 8.64
CA GLU A 358 -10.94 13.54 9.93
C GLU A 358 -10.73 14.92 10.57
N ARG A 359 -9.61 15.59 10.28
CA ARG A 359 -9.37 16.98 10.71
C ARG A 359 -10.02 18.05 9.83
N ALA A 360 -10.26 17.74 8.57
CA ALA A 360 -10.94 18.66 7.65
C ALA A 360 -12.45 18.79 7.94
N LEU A 361 -13.06 17.75 8.55
CA LEU A 361 -14.49 17.70 8.80
C LEU A 361 -14.95 18.25 10.17
N THR A 362 -14.02 18.45 11.12
CA THR A 362 -14.35 18.97 12.47
C THR A 362 -14.17 20.48 12.63
N GLY A 363 -13.79 21.21 11.58
CA GLY A 363 -13.49 22.64 11.57
C GLY A 363 -14.60 23.60 11.17
N GLY A 364 -15.86 23.22 11.18
CA GLY A 364 -16.91 24.11 10.71
C GLY A 364 -18.22 24.05 11.47
N SER A 365 -18.36 24.75 12.56
CA SER A 365 -19.59 25.50 12.93
C SER A 365 -19.53 26.00 14.39
N HIS A 366 -19.15 27.22 14.60
CA HIS A 366 -19.66 28.01 15.72
C HIS A 366 -20.68 29.03 15.19
N PRO A 367 -21.92 29.00 15.59
CA PRO A 367 -22.86 30.09 15.34
C PRO A 367 -22.60 31.21 16.35
N GLY A 368 -22.26 32.36 15.83
CA GLY A 368 -22.17 33.59 16.60
C GLY A 368 -23.57 33.97 17.15
N SER A 369 -23.65 34.11 18.45
CA SER A 369 -24.78 34.74 19.12
C SER A 369 -24.80 36.24 18.90
N SER A 370 -25.83 36.71 18.25
CA SER A 370 -26.26 38.09 18.19
C SER A 370 -26.57 38.63 19.60
N GLY A 371 -25.85 39.68 20.00
CA GLY A 371 -26.22 40.56 21.10
C GLY A 371 -26.62 41.91 20.56
N LEU A 372 -27.91 42.21 20.64
CA LEU A 372 -28.44 43.58 20.51
C LEU A 372 -27.99 44.43 21.63
N GLY A 373 -27.64 45.68 21.37
CA GLY A 373 -27.43 46.80 22.32
C GLY A 373 -27.57 48.13 21.64
N MET A 374 -28.71 48.78 21.89
CA MET A 374 -29.05 50.15 21.53
C MET A 374 -28.03 51.18 22.06
N SER A 375 -27.71 52.15 21.31
CA SER A 375 -27.99 53.58 21.42
C SER A 375 -27.25 54.31 20.28
#